data_07f9cc2ac15dbf2ad8924062e85d42df
#
_entry.id   07f9cc2ac15dbf2ad8924062e85d42df
#
_cell.length_a   1.000
_cell.length_b   1.000
_cell.length_c   1.000
_cell.angle_alpha   90.00
_cell.angle_beta   90.00
_cell.angle_gamma   90.00
#
_symmetry.space_group_name_H-M   'P 1'
#
loop_
_entity.id
_entity.type
_entity.pdbx_description
1 polymer ?
#
loop_
_entity_poly.entity_id
_entity_poly.type
_entity_poly.pdbx_seq_one_letter_code
_entity_poly.pdbx_strand_id
1 'polypeptide(L)'
;MANRPIEPAERLSLVSEYYFSRKLKEVAQLNAEGKDIISLAIGSPDMPPSPQTVEKLCEVAHNPNAHGYQPTMGTPELREAMAAFYKRWYDVDLDPKTEIQPLIGSKEGILHVTLAFVNPGDEVLVPNPGYPTYTSLSKILGAKIVNYNLREDNGWQPDFDELEQMDLSKVKLMWTNYPNMPTGGNARRETYERLVQFAKEHSIVVVNDNPYSFILNEHPMSLLQVPGAKDCCIEFNSMSKSHNMPGWRVGMCATNAQFISWILKIKSNIDSGTFRGIQLAAAEAYRNSEQWHREANIETYSRRRKYAEQIMEVLGCTYDPNQVGMFLWGKIPEKYADVEDLTERVLHEARVFITPGFIFGSNGQRYIRISLCAKEEKIQQALDRIKALAW
;
A
#
# COMPACT_ATOMS: atom_id res chain seq x y z
N MET A 1 40.67 -30.89 -0.53
CA MET A 1 39.73 -29.99 0.20
C MET A 1 38.35 -30.22 -0.43
N ALA A 2 37.37 -30.70 0.34
CA ALA A 2 36.02 -30.89 -0.20
C ALA A 2 35.44 -29.50 -0.52
N ASN A 3 35.00 -29.30 -1.77
CA ASN A 3 34.27 -28.11 -2.16
C ASN A 3 32.98 -28.06 -1.32
N ARG A 4 32.92 -27.22 -0.31
CA ARG A 4 31.64 -26.91 0.35
C ARG A 4 30.75 -26.22 -0.66
N PRO A 5 29.53 -26.70 -0.89
CA PRO A 5 28.60 -26.00 -1.75
C PRO A 5 28.28 -24.60 -1.16
N ILE A 6 28.15 -23.62 -2.03
CA ILE A 6 27.70 -22.29 -1.61
C ILE A 6 26.17 -22.39 -1.30
N GLU A 7 25.82 -22.14 -0.07
CA GLU A 7 24.44 -22.17 0.39
C GLU A 7 23.91 -20.75 0.65
N PRO A 8 22.61 -20.49 0.39
CA PRO A 8 22.00 -19.20 0.68
C PRO A 8 21.88 -19.00 2.20
N ALA A 9 21.69 -17.75 2.63
CA ALA A 9 21.42 -17.46 4.03
C ALA A 9 20.08 -18.08 4.48
N GLU A 10 20.02 -18.62 5.69
CA GLU A 10 18.84 -19.29 6.27
C GLU A 10 17.56 -18.44 6.21
N ARG A 11 17.70 -17.12 6.31
CA ARG A 11 16.55 -16.19 6.22
C ARG A 11 15.76 -16.27 4.92
N LEU A 12 16.34 -16.80 3.84
CA LEU A 12 15.63 -17.00 2.56
C LEU A 12 14.57 -18.08 2.66
N SER A 13 14.71 -19.05 3.58
CA SER A 13 13.69 -20.07 3.83
C SER A 13 12.44 -19.54 4.55
N LEU A 14 12.52 -18.35 5.15
CA LEU A 14 11.43 -17.72 5.89
C LEU A 14 10.36 -17.08 4.98
N VAL A 15 10.67 -16.96 3.69
CA VAL A 15 9.78 -16.36 2.68
C VAL A 15 9.66 -17.27 1.48
N SER A 16 8.44 -17.43 0.99
CA SER A 16 8.14 -18.20 -0.22
C SER A 16 8.01 -17.28 -1.44
N GLU A 17 8.05 -17.86 -2.64
CA GLU A 17 7.70 -17.12 -3.85
C GLU A 17 6.28 -16.55 -3.71
N TYR A 18 6.16 -15.28 -3.98
CA TYR A 18 4.89 -14.55 -3.86
C TYR A 18 3.83 -15.13 -4.81
N TYR A 19 2.61 -15.37 -4.32
CA TYR A 19 1.50 -15.94 -5.11
C TYR A 19 1.32 -15.23 -6.46
N PHE A 20 1.34 -13.89 -6.45
CA PHE A 20 1.24 -13.12 -7.70
C PHE A 20 2.33 -13.44 -8.70
N SER A 21 3.57 -13.69 -8.24
CA SER A 21 4.68 -14.02 -9.16
C SER A 21 4.38 -15.30 -9.94
N ARG A 22 3.84 -16.32 -9.27
CA ARG A 22 3.44 -17.58 -9.92
C ARG A 22 2.26 -17.38 -10.88
N LYS A 23 1.21 -16.70 -10.42
CA LYS A 23 0.01 -16.45 -11.23
C LYS A 23 0.29 -15.55 -12.43
N LEU A 24 1.18 -14.57 -12.30
CA LEU A 24 1.60 -13.75 -13.43
C LEU A 24 2.38 -14.52 -14.47
N LYS A 25 3.19 -15.52 -14.08
CA LYS A 25 3.84 -16.44 -15.03
C LYS A 25 2.80 -17.28 -15.76
N GLU A 26 1.80 -17.81 -15.06
CA GLU A 26 0.69 -18.55 -15.66
C GLU A 26 -0.12 -17.68 -16.64
N VAL A 27 -0.51 -16.46 -16.24
CA VAL A 27 -1.22 -15.51 -17.11
C VAL A 27 -0.38 -15.16 -18.34
N ALA A 28 0.93 -14.97 -18.21
CA ALA A 28 1.83 -14.71 -19.31
C ALA A 28 1.90 -15.90 -20.29
N GLN A 29 1.94 -17.12 -19.77
CA GLN A 29 1.90 -18.34 -20.57
C GLN A 29 0.57 -18.46 -21.33
N LEU A 30 -0.57 -18.30 -20.65
CA LEU A 30 -1.90 -18.34 -21.28
C LEU A 30 -2.03 -17.28 -22.39
N ASN A 31 -1.47 -16.09 -22.18
CA ASN A 31 -1.45 -15.06 -23.21
C ASN A 31 -0.54 -15.41 -24.40
N ALA A 32 0.60 -16.06 -24.17
CA ALA A 32 1.46 -16.57 -25.25
C ALA A 32 0.76 -17.67 -26.07
N GLU A 33 -0.17 -18.42 -25.45
CA GLU A 33 -1.04 -19.41 -26.11
C GLU A 33 -2.26 -18.76 -26.81
N GLY A 34 -2.37 -17.43 -26.81
CA GLY A 34 -3.46 -16.69 -27.48
C GLY A 34 -4.77 -16.62 -26.69
N LYS A 35 -4.75 -16.86 -25.37
CA LYS A 35 -5.98 -16.82 -24.54
C LYS A 35 -6.48 -15.40 -24.26
N ASP A 36 -5.67 -14.37 -24.45
CA ASP A 36 -6.03 -12.95 -24.22
C ASP A 36 -6.66 -12.73 -22.82
N ILE A 37 -5.89 -13.04 -21.78
CA ILE A 37 -6.33 -12.85 -20.38
C ILE A 37 -6.37 -11.37 -20.01
N ILE A 38 -7.51 -10.88 -19.54
CA ILE A 38 -7.64 -9.54 -18.97
C ILE A 38 -7.29 -9.61 -17.47
N SER A 39 -6.25 -8.89 -17.04
CA SER A 39 -5.86 -8.87 -15.65
C SER A 39 -6.51 -7.70 -14.91
N LEU A 40 -7.34 -8.01 -13.91
CA LEU A 40 -7.92 -7.10 -12.92
C LEU A 40 -7.36 -7.37 -11.51
N ALA A 41 -6.15 -7.91 -11.43
CA ALA A 41 -5.55 -8.32 -10.16
C ALA A 41 -4.52 -7.33 -9.61
N ILE A 42 -3.75 -6.66 -10.49
CA ILE A 42 -2.59 -5.86 -10.09
C ILE A 42 -3.00 -4.43 -9.74
N GLY A 43 -2.57 -3.96 -8.57
CA GLY A 43 -2.78 -2.60 -8.11
C GLY A 43 -1.69 -1.64 -8.61
N SER A 44 -1.52 -1.52 -9.91
CA SER A 44 -0.61 -0.55 -10.53
C SER A 44 -1.42 0.44 -11.35
N PRO A 45 -1.48 1.72 -10.97
CA PRO A 45 -2.11 2.74 -11.79
C PRO A 45 -1.60 2.71 -13.23
N ASP A 46 -2.51 2.82 -14.18
CA ASP A 46 -2.24 2.76 -15.63
C ASP A 46 -2.20 4.16 -16.29
N MET A 47 -2.65 5.17 -15.56
CA MET A 47 -2.61 6.55 -16.04
C MET A 47 -1.21 7.17 -15.81
N PRO A 48 -0.79 8.13 -16.65
CA PRO A 48 0.43 8.89 -16.41
C PRO A 48 0.27 9.83 -15.19
N PRO A 49 1.36 10.35 -14.62
CA PRO A 49 1.30 11.48 -13.69
C PRO A 49 0.82 12.75 -14.41
N SER A 50 0.59 13.83 -13.66
CA SER A 50 0.18 15.11 -14.26
C SER A 50 1.21 15.61 -15.29
N PRO A 51 0.78 16.29 -16.38
CA PRO A 51 1.70 16.83 -17.38
C PRO A 51 2.78 17.72 -16.79
N GLN A 52 2.45 18.58 -15.84
CA GLN A 52 3.38 19.47 -15.16
C GLN A 52 4.50 18.71 -14.44
N THR A 53 4.18 17.54 -13.86
CA THR A 53 5.17 16.66 -13.22
C THR A 53 6.18 16.13 -14.24
N VAL A 54 5.71 15.71 -15.42
CA VAL A 54 6.57 15.19 -16.49
C VAL A 54 7.44 16.32 -17.08
N GLU A 55 6.85 17.49 -17.34
CA GLU A 55 7.57 18.67 -17.84
C GLU A 55 8.68 19.09 -16.88
N LYS A 56 8.39 19.11 -15.55
CA LYS A 56 9.40 19.44 -14.54
C LYS A 56 10.57 18.44 -14.52
N LEU A 57 10.28 17.14 -14.68
CA LEU A 57 11.34 16.14 -14.82
C LEU A 57 12.25 16.42 -16.00
N CYS A 58 11.66 16.71 -17.18
CA CYS A 58 12.41 17.01 -18.42
C CYS A 58 13.24 18.28 -18.26
N GLU A 59 12.67 19.34 -17.69
CA GLU A 59 13.39 20.60 -17.40
C GLU A 59 14.64 20.33 -16.55
N VAL A 60 14.48 19.63 -15.44
CA VAL A 60 15.59 19.35 -14.51
C VAL A 60 16.60 18.40 -15.13
N ALA A 61 16.18 17.42 -15.91
CA ALA A 61 17.07 16.45 -16.56
C ALA A 61 18.01 17.11 -17.59
N HIS A 62 17.63 18.22 -18.18
CA HIS A 62 18.49 19.01 -19.08
C HIS A 62 19.53 19.87 -18.33
N ASN A 63 19.40 20.04 -17.02
CA ASN A 63 20.36 20.80 -16.23
C ASN A 63 21.61 19.95 -15.95
N PRO A 64 22.80 20.31 -16.45
CA PRO A 64 24.02 19.53 -16.28
C PRO A 64 24.43 19.36 -14.80
N ASN A 65 23.96 20.21 -13.91
CA ASN A 65 24.25 20.15 -12.47
C ASN A 65 23.26 19.27 -11.67
N ALA A 66 22.26 18.65 -12.32
CA ALA A 66 21.25 17.85 -11.64
C ALA A 66 21.68 16.38 -11.37
N HIS A 67 22.80 15.93 -11.93
CA HIS A 67 23.19 14.51 -12.00
C HIS A 67 24.13 14.05 -10.87
N GLY A 68 24.56 14.95 -9.99
CA GLY A 68 25.38 14.60 -8.83
C GLY A 68 24.62 13.84 -7.76
N TYR A 69 25.35 13.22 -6.84
CA TYR A 69 24.75 12.62 -5.66
C TYR A 69 23.88 13.62 -4.88
N GLN A 70 22.72 13.14 -4.44
CA GLN A 70 21.82 13.92 -3.61
C GLN A 70 21.90 13.46 -2.17
N PRO A 71 21.58 14.36 -1.19
CA PRO A 71 21.52 13.96 0.21
C PRO A 71 20.48 12.84 0.45
N THR A 72 20.80 11.89 1.30
CA THR A 72 19.88 10.80 1.68
C THR A 72 18.57 11.32 2.28
N MET A 73 18.62 12.44 2.98
CA MET A 73 17.43 13.10 3.52
C MET A 73 16.58 13.84 2.46
N GLY A 74 16.97 13.79 1.19
CA GLY A 74 16.28 14.46 0.10
C GLY A 74 16.54 15.96 0.00
N THR A 75 16.11 16.56 -1.11
CA THR A 75 16.27 18.01 -1.35
C THR A 75 15.33 18.82 -0.44
N PRO A 76 15.72 20.03 -0.03
CA PRO A 76 14.84 20.92 0.74
C PRO A 76 13.51 21.17 0.03
N GLU A 77 13.53 21.38 -1.28
CA GLU A 77 12.34 21.67 -2.11
C GLU A 77 11.31 20.52 -2.04
N LEU A 78 11.77 19.27 -2.02
CA LEU A 78 10.89 18.12 -1.90
C LEU A 78 10.28 18.03 -0.50
N ARG A 79 11.09 18.19 0.54
CA ARG A 79 10.62 18.10 1.93
C ARG A 79 9.64 19.23 2.29
N GLU A 80 9.91 20.44 1.79
CA GLU A 80 9.00 21.60 1.94
C GLU A 80 7.66 21.35 1.22
N ALA A 81 7.68 20.77 0.00
CA ALA A 81 6.47 20.41 -0.72
C ALA A 81 5.67 19.31 0.01
N MET A 82 6.34 18.33 0.60
CA MET A 82 5.72 17.28 1.42
C MET A 82 5.07 17.87 2.68
N ALA A 83 5.75 18.78 3.39
CA ALA A 83 5.19 19.47 4.56
C ALA A 83 3.96 20.30 4.18
N ALA A 84 4.04 21.09 3.10
CA ALA A 84 2.93 21.88 2.59
C ALA A 84 1.73 21.03 2.18
N PHE A 85 1.97 19.85 1.59
CA PHE A 85 0.94 18.89 1.23
C PHE A 85 0.20 18.34 2.48
N TYR A 86 0.94 17.97 3.53
CA TYR A 86 0.35 17.53 4.79
C TYR A 86 -0.46 18.65 5.47
N LYS A 87 0.07 19.86 5.47
CA LYS A 87 -0.67 21.02 6.00
C LYS A 87 -1.97 21.25 5.24
N ARG A 88 -1.90 21.24 3.91
CA ARG A 88 -3.06 21.50 3.05
C ARG A 88 -4.18 20.46 3.20
N TRP A 89 -3.83 19.17 3.15
CA TRP A 89 -4.81 18.10 3.02
C TRP A 89 -5.24 17.49 4.36
N TYR A 90 -4.39 17.59 5.36
CA TYR A 90 -4.63 16.97 6.67
C TYR A 90 -4.58 17.98 7.84
N ASP A 91 -4.28 19.23 7.59
CA ASP A 91 -4.02 20.26 8.63
C ASP A 91 -2.97 19.79 9.66
N VAL A 92 -1.95 19.07 9.21
CA VAL A 92 -0.83 18.57 10.01
C VAL A 92 0.40 19.43 9.74
N ASP A 93 0.95 20.03 10.80
CA ASP A 93 2.19 20.79 10.74
C ASP A 93 3.39 19.83 10.91
N LEU A 94 4.29 19.84 9.92
CA LEU A 94 5.54 19.07 9.90
C LEU A 94 6.71 20.02 9.65
N ASP A 95 7.77 19.90 10.46
CA ASP A 95 9.03 20.57 10.14
C ASP A 95 9.72 19.84 8.98
N PRO A 96 9.86 20.47 7.80
CA PRO A 96 10.47 19.82 6.65
C PRO A 96 11.96 19.48 6.87
N LYS A 97 12.61 20.05 7.89
CA LYS A 97 14.03 19.79 8.17
C LYS A 97 14.24 18.54 9.02
N THR A 98 13.29 18.21 9.90
CA THR A 98 13.51 17.22 10.96
C THR A 98 12.42 16.14 11.05
N GLU A 99 11.20 16.38 10.54
CA GLU A 99 10.05 15.50 10.73
C GLU A 99 9.62 14.75 9.46
N ILE A 100 10.40 14.88 8.38
CA ILE A 100 10.13 14.24 7.10
C ILE A 100 11.37 13.55 6.57
N GLN A 101 11.23 12.27 6.15
CA GLN A 101 12.22 11.51 5.40
C GLN A 101 11.62 11.05 4.06
N PRO A 102 12.06 11.57 2.92
CA PRO A 102 11.74 11.02 1.61
C PRO A 102 12.21 9.58 1.46
N LEU A 103 11.40 8.75 0.80
CA LEU A 103 11.62 7.33 0.62
C LEU A 103 11.64 6.97 -0.88
N ILE A 104 12.32 5.88 -1.23
CA ILE A 104 12.28 5.25 -2.57
C ILE A 104 11.00 4.39 -2.67
N GLY A 105 9.85 5.04 -2.53
CA GLY A 105 8.53 4.46 -2.30
C GLY A 105 8.35 3.97 -0.85
N SER A 106 7.09 3.88 -0.38
CA SER A 106 6.78 3.49 1.01
C SER A 106 7.26 2.06 1.36
N LYS A 107 7.35 1.16 0.39
CA LYS A 107 7.82 -0.21 0.63
C LYS A 107 9.25 -0.26 1.20
N GLU A 108 10.13 0.63 0.76
CA GLU A 108 11.48 0.77 1.33
C GLU A 108 11.42 1.27 2.78
N GLY A 109 10.47 2.15 3.09
CA GLY A 109 10.24 2.62 4.45
C GLY A 109 9.89 1.51 5.44
N ILE A 110 9.19 0.45 4.98
CA ILE A 110 8.91 -0.73 5.80
C ILE A 110 10.22 -1.36 6.28
N LEU A 111 11.21 -1.49 5.40
CA LEU A 111 12.53 -2.03 5.75
C LEU A 111 13.23 -1.14 6.79
N HIS A 112 13.30 0.16 6.51
CA HIS A 112 14.05 1.09 7.38
C HIS A 112 13.42 1.24 8.76
N VAL A 113 12.10 1.34 8.84
CA VAL A 113 11.38 1.42 10.11
C VAL A 113 11.53 0.11 10.89
N THR A 114 11.36 -1.05 10.25
CA THR A 114 11.54 -2.32 10.94
C THR A 114 12.98 -2.44 11.48
N LEU A 115 14.00 -2.08 10.70
CA LEU A 115 15.39 -2.09 11.17
C LEU A 115 15.68 -1.09 12.29
N ALA A 116 14.97 0.04 12.33
CA ALA A 116 15.20 1.06 13.35
C ALA A 116 14.56 0.75 14.70
N PHE A 117 13.46 -0.03 14.72
CA PHE A 117 12.64 -0.22 15.92
C PHE A 117 12.53 -1.66 16.41
N VAL A 118 12.92 -2.66 15.60
CA VAL A 118 12.69 -4.08 15.87
C VAL A 118 14.00 -4.85 15.85
N ASN A 119 14.28 -5.58 16.93
CA ASN A 119 15.39 -6.52 17.01
C ASN A 119 14.95 -7.94 16.61
N PRO A 120 15.88 -8.81 16.22
CA PRO A 120 15.59 -10.23 16.08
C PRO A 120 14.98 -10.80 17.38
N GLY A 121 13.82 -11.47 17.26
CA GLY A 121 13.08 -12.03 18.39
C GLY A 121 11.98 -11.14 18.99
N ASP A 122 11.99 -9.82 18.70
CA ASP A 122 10.86 -8.95 19.01
C ASP A 122 9.62 -9.34 18.19
N GLU A 123 8.45 -8.88 18.61
CA GLU A 123 7.17 -9.15 17.97
C GLU A 123 6.63 -7.93 17.23
N VAL A 124 5.96 -8.20 16.10
CA VAL A 124 5.34 -7.18 15.25
C VAL A 124 3.88 -7.53 15.00
N LEU A 125 2.98 -6.61 15.35
CA LEU A 125 1.56 -6.72 15.02
C LEU A 125 1.32 -6.42 13.54
N VAL A 126 0.65 -7.34 12.85
CA VAL A 126 0.35 -7.25 11.41
C VAL A 126 -1.13 -7.50 11.16
N PRO A 127 -1.82 -6.68 10.36
CA PRO A 127 -3.24 -6.83 10.08
C PRO A 127 -3.53 -8.10 9.26
N ASN A 128 -4.63 -8.75 9.57
CA ASN A 128 -5.18 -9.89 8.84
C ASN A 128 -6.65 -9.65 8.48
N PRO A 129 -6.98 -9.36 7.20
CA PRO A 129 -6.10 -9.33 6.04
C PRO A 129 -5.22 -8.06 5.99
N GLY A 130 -4.08 -8.12 5.28
CA GLY A 130 -3.16 -7.00 5.17
C GLY A 130 -2.16 -7.14 4.04
N TYR A 131 -1.30 -6.13 3.89
CA TYR A 131 -0.27 -6.13 2.86
C TYR A 131 0.85 -7.14 3.20
N PRO A 132 1.09 -8.16 2.35
CA PRO A 132 2.01 -9.26 2.69
C PRO A 132 3.45 -8.84 3.00
N THR A 133 3.87 -7.65 2.54
CA THR A 133 5.22 -7.15 2.78
C THR A 133 5.49 -6.88 4.26
N TYR A 134 4.50 -6.49 5.06
CA TYR A 134 4.69 -6.31 6.50
C TYR A 134 5.15 -7.61 7.16
N THR A 135 4.51 -8.72 6.80
CA THR A 135 4.89 -10.05 7.29
C THR A 135 6.26 -10.50 6.77
N SER A 136 6.47 -10.42 5.45
CA SER A 136 7.66 -10.99 4.83
C SER A 136 8.94 -10.26 5.23
N LEU A 137 8.94 -8.92 5.26
CA LEU A 137 10.10 -8.14 5.69
C LEU A 137 10.39 -8.33 7.17
N SER A 138 9.38 -8.31 8.04
CA SER A 138 9.59 -8.53 9.47
C SER A 138 10.20 -9.91 9.74
N LYS A 139 9.74 -10.98 9.05
CA LYS A 139 10.34 -12.31 9.15
C LYS A 139 11.80 -12.35 8.69
N ILE A 140 12.12 -11.74 7.53
CA ILE A 140 13.49 -11.67 7.01
C ILE A 140 14.44 -10.99 8.02
N LEU A 141 13.91 -10.01 8.77
CA LEU A 141 14.68 -9.29 9.80
C LEU A 141 14.69 -9.99 11.16
N GLY A 142 14.08 -11.17 11.26
CA GLY A 142 14.11 -12.02 12.46
C GLY A 142 13.04 -11.70 13.49
N ALA A 143 12.05 -10.86 13.16
CA ALA A 143 10.92 -10.59 14.03
C ALA A 143 9.89 -11.74 14.00
N LYS A 144 9.15 -11.90 15.09
CA LYS A 144 7.98 -12.77 15.16
C LYS A 144 6.73 -12.00 14.76
N ILE A 145 5.87 -12.64 13.98
CA ILE A 145 4.62 -12.05 13.54
C ILE A 145 3.49 -12.43 14.49
N VAL A 146 2.77 -11.42 14.96
CA VAL A 146 1.52 -11.56 15.70
C VAL A 146 0.42 -10.91 14.84
N ASN A 147 -0.51 -11.74 14.33
CA ASN A 147 -1.61 -11.20 13.54
C ASN A 147 -2.70 -10.67 14.46
N TYR A 148 -3.28 -9.52 14.08
CA TYR A 148 -4.53 -9.04 14.64
C TYR A 148 -5.62 -9.02 13.56
N ASN A 149 -6.86 -9.29 13.96
CA ASN A 149 -7.93 -9.50 13.01
C ASN A 149 -8.60 -8.19 12.60
N LEU A 150 -8.83 -8.04 11.30
CA LEU A 150 -9.77 -7.09 10.72
C LEU A 150 -10.98 -7.87 10.23
N ARG A 151 -12.19 -7.41 10.56
CA ARG A 151 -13.45 -8.10 10.24
C ARG A 151 -14.45 -7.16 9.57
N GLU A 152 -15.29 -7.73 8.73
CA GLU A 152 -16.32 -7.01 7.99
C GLU A 152 -17.34 -6.33 8.92
N ASP A 153 -17.79 -7.02 9.96
CA ASP A 153 -18.76 -6.54 10.95
C ASP A 153 -18.28 -5.33 11.76
N ASN A 154 -16.96 -5.13 11.86
CA ASN A 154 -16.34 -3.95 12.47
C ASN A 154 -15.84 -2.92 11.42
N GLY A 155 -16.25 -3.05 10.16
CA GLY A 155 -15.80 -2.18 9.06
C GLY A 155 -14.30 -2.22 8.83
N TRP A 156 -13.69 -3.37 9.07
CA TRP A 156 -12.25 -3.61 8.89
C TRP A 156 -11.34 -2.75 9.78
N GLN A 157 -11.84 -2.36 10.97
CA GLN A 157 -11.04 -1.66 11.97
C GLN A 157 -10.39 -2.67 12.93
N PRO A 158 -9.27 -2.32 13.62
CA PRO A 158 -8.72 -3.12 14.69
C PRO A 158 -9.74 -3.32 15.81
N ASP A 159 -9.81 -4.52 16.34
CA ASP A 159 -10.56 -4.81 17.55
C ASP A 159 -9.64 -4.61 18.76
N PHE A 160 -9.80 -3.48 19.44
CA PHE A 160 -8.94 -3.14 20.56
C PHE A 160 -9.18 -4.01 21.78
N ASP A 161 -10.39 -4.54 21.97
CA ASP A 161 -10.67 -5.46 23.08
C ASP A 161 -9.93 -6.79 22.85
N GLU A 162 -9.83 -7.26 21.60
CA GLU A 162 -9.01 -8.42 21.24
C GLU A 162 -7.51 -8.14 21.43
N LEU A 163 -7.04 -6.96 20.99
CA LEU A 163 -5.64 -6.54 21.12
C LEU A 163 -5.19 -6.44 22.57
N GLU A 164 -6.02 -5.91 23.48
CA GLU A 164 -5.71 -5.77 24.90
C GLU A 164 -5.64 -7.13 25.64
N GLN A 165 -6.20 -8.18 25.05
CA GLN A 165 -6.12 -9.55 25.61
C GLN A 165 -4.85 -10.30 25.18
N MET A 166 -4.08 -9.75 24.24
CA MET A 166 -2.84 -10.36 23.76
C MET A 166 -1.67 -10.11 24.74
N ASP A 167 -0.67 -10.99 24.74
CA ASP A 167 0.60 -10.71 25.37
C ASP A 167 1.41 -9.72 24.50
N LEU A 168 1.42 -8.44 24.88
CA LEU A 168 2.09 -7.37 24.16
C LEU A 168 3.50 -7.09 24.66
N SER A 169 4.01 -7.84 25.62
CA SER A 169 5.29 -7.57 26.31
C SER A 169 6.51 -7.52 25.39
N LYS A 170 6.46 -8.21 24.23
CA LYS A 170 7.53 -8.26 23.23
C LYS A 170 7.20 -7.50 21.96
N VAL A 171 6.01 -6.93 21.85
CA VAL A 171 5.58 -6.17 20.68
C VAL A 171 6.29 -4.82 20.66
N LYS A 172 6.94 -4.50 19.54
CA LYS A 172 7.65 -3.23 19.33
C LYS A 172 6.99 -2.36 18.27
N LEU A 173 6.32 -2.98 17.31
CA LEU A 173 5.79 -2.33 16.12
C LEU A 173 4.40 -2.86 15.79
N MET A 174 3.50 -1.99 15.39
CA MET A 174 2.19 -2.34 14.83
C MET A 174 2.03 -1.69 13.46
N TRP A 175 1.81 -2.50 12.43
CA TRP A 175 1.46 -2.02 11.10
C TRP A 175 -0.04 -1.81 11.00
N THR A 176 -0.44 -0.66 10.50
CA THR A 176 -1.79 -0.34 10.04
C THR A 176 -1.73 0.20 8.61
N ASN A 177 -2.84 0.14 7.91
CA ASN A 177 -2.95 0.65 6.55
C ASN A 177 -4.37 1.18 6.36
N TYR A 178 -4.54 2.50 6.41
CA TYR A 178 -5.82 3.17 6.20
C TYR A 178 -5.68 4.36 5.26
N PRO A 179 -6.55 4.42 4.23
CA PRO A 179 -7.55 3.43 3.80
C PRO A 179 -6.95 2.05 3.57
N ASN A 180 -7.68 0.99 3.98
CA ASN A 180 -7.12 -0.36 4.07
C ASN A 180 -7.04 -1.06 2.70
N MET A 181 -5.95 -1.72 2.43
CA MET A 181 -5.79 -2.68 1.36
C MET A 181 -5.61 -4.08 1.98
N PRO A 182 -6.44 -5.07 1.63
CA PRO A 182 -7.26 -5.14 0.43
C PRO A 182 -8.71 -4.69 0.58
N THR A 183 -9.21 -4.38 1.77
CA THR A 183 -10.63 -4.36 2.11
C THR A 183 -11.36 -3.07 1.68
N GLY A 184 -10.64 -1.98 1.44
CA GLY A 184 -11.23 -0.68 1.17
C GLY A 184 -11.84 0.01 2.40
N GLY A 185 -11.66 -0.55 3.60
CA GLY A 185 -12.08 0.08 4.84
C GLY A 185 -11.41 1.44 5.04
N ASN A 186 -12.23 2.49 5.22
CA ASN A 186 -11.70 3.85 5.39
C ASN A 186 -11.22 4.09 6.81
N ALA A 187 -10.34 5.08 6.98
CA ALA A 187 -9.94 5.55 8.29
C ALA A 187 -11.15 6.11 9.06
N ARG A 188 -11.15 5.93 10.38
CA ARG A 188 -12.10 6.57 11.31
C ARG A 188 -11.33 7.37 12.34
N ARG A 189 -11.85 8.53 12.70
CA ARG A 189 -11.22 9.40 13.70
C ARG A 189 -11.01 8.66 15.02
N GLU A 190 -12.04 7.95 15.46
CA GLU A 190 -12.05 7.19 16.71
C GLU A 190 -11.00 6.07 16.70
N THR A 191 -10.83 5.41 15.54
CA THR A 191 -9.79 4.38 15.36
C THR A 191 -8.38 4.99 15.52
N TYR A 192 -8.14 6.14 14.90
CA TYR A 192 -6.85 6.80 15.02
C TYR A 192 -6.57 7.29 16.46
N GLU A 193 -7.57 7.83 17.14
CA GLU A 193 -7.45 8.22 18.55
C GLU A 193 -7.13 7.03 19.44
N ARG A 194 -7.81 5.89 19.21
CA ARG A 194 -7.55 4.67 19.98
C ARG A 194 -6.18 4.05 19.65
N LEU A 195 -5.73 4.10 18.39
CA LEU A 195 -4.38 3.67 18.01
C LEU A 195 -3.29 4.48 18.72
N VAL A 196 -3.44 5.80 18.81
CA VAL A 196 -2.48 6.67 19.53
C VAL A 196 -2.46 6.36 21.01
N GLN A 197 -3.63 6.14 21.61
CA GLN A 197 -3.74 5.75 23.01
C GLN A 197 -3.06 4.40 23.26
N PHE A 198 -3.38 3.38 22.46
CA PHE A 198 -2.80 2.03 22.51
C PHE A 198 -1.27 2.06 22.37
N ALA A 199 -0.76 2.85 21.42
CA ALA A 199 0.67 3.02 21.21
C ALA A 199 1.39 3.54 22.45
N LYS A 200 0.79 4.54 23.14
CA LYS A 200 1.34 5.14 24.36
C LYS A 200 1.25 4.20 25.57
N GLU A 201 0.11 3.55 25.75
CA GLU A 201 -0.13 2.63 26.86
C GLU A 201 0.83 1.44 26.87
N HIS A 202 1.13 0.91 25.67
CA HIS A 202 1.96 -0.29 25.52
C HIS A 202 3.39 -0.02 25.05
N SER A 203 3.78 1.25 24.85
CA SER A 203 5.10 1.63 24.32
C SER A 203 5.42 0.95 22.97
N ILE A 204 4.43 0.88 22.10
CA ILE A 204 4.49 0.30 20.75
C ILE A 204 4.53 1.43 19.73
N VAL A 205 5.38 1.31 18.70
CA VAL A 205 5.34 2.24 17.56
C VAL A 205 4.25 1.80 16.59
N VAL A 206 3.26 2.65 16.34
CA VAL A 206 2.23 2.40 15.33
C VAL A 206 2.62 3.07 14.02
N VAL A 207 2.63 2.32 12.93
CA VAL A 207 2.92 2.84 11.59
C VAL A 207 1.69 2.72 10.71
N ASN A 208 1.17 3.84 10.23
CA ASN A 208 0.08 3.85 9.25
C ASN A 208 0.63 4.06 7.84
N ASP A 209 0.51 3.04 6.99
CA ASP A 209 0.82 3.14 5.55
C ASP A 209 -0.40 3.70 4.83
N ASN A 210 -0.29 4.93 4.31
CA ASN A 210 -1.38 5.73 3.77
C ASN A 210 -1.22 6.10 2.28
N PRO A 211 -1.13 5.12 1.35
CA PRO A 211 -0.99 5.41 -0.07
C PRO A 211 -2.32 5.64 -0.80
N TYR A 212 -3.46 5.31 -0.18
CA TYR A 212 -4.77 5.30 -0.86
C TYR A 212 -5.70 6.44 -0.46
N SER A 213 -5.24 7.37 0.37
CA SER A 213 -6.06 8.41 1.02
C SER A 213 -6.89 9.26 0.07
N PHE A 214 -6.46 9.41 -1.18
CA PHE A 214 -7.09 10.30 -2.17
C PHE A 214 -7.90 9.56 -3.25
N ILE A 215 -7.96 8.23 -3.21
CA ILE A 215 -8.62 7.46 -4.27
C ILE A 215 -10.02 7.07 -3.83
N LEU A 216 -11.03 7.56 -4.55
CA LEU A 216 -12.45 7.39 -4.22
C LEU A 216 -12.76 7.79 -2.77
N ASN A 217 -12.06 8.79 -2.26
CA ASN A 217 -12.21 9.27 -0.88
C ASN A 217 -12.21 10.80 -0.87
N GLU A 218 -13.35 11.38 -0.56
CA GLU A 218 -13.54 12.83 -0.51
C GLU A 218 -13.04 13.45 0.79
N HIS A 219 -12.83 12.62 1.83
CA HIS A 219 -12.41 13.04 3.16
C HIS A 219 -11.12 12.33 3.59
N PRO A 220 -9.97 12.66 2.96
CA PRO A 220 -8.71 12.04 3.31
C PRO A 220 -8.32 12.38 4.76
N MET A 221 -7.79 11.39 5.48
CA MET A 221 -7.37 11.53 6.88
C MET A 221 -5.93 11.06 7.07
N SER A 222 -5.26 11.64 8.05
CA SER A 222 -3.93 11.24 8.53
C SER A 222 -3.98 10.84 10.00
N LEU A 223 -3.25 9.79 10.36
CA LEU A 223 -3.05 9.40 11.76
C LEU A 223 -2.40 10.54 12.56
N LEU A 224 -1.55 11.35 11.91
CA LEU A 224 -0.84 12.45 12.54
C LEU A 224 -1.74 13.66 12.89
N GLN A 225 -3.03 13.65 12.46
CA GLN A 225 -4.02 14.64 12.90
C GLN A 225 -4.42 14.46 14.37
N VAL A 226 -4.15 13.30 14.96
CA VAL A 226 -4.48 13.05 16.36
C VAL A 226 -3.44 13.73 17.26
N PRO A 227 -3.85 14.52 18.24
CA PRO A 227 -2.92 15.17 19.18
C PRO A 227 -2.02 14.15 19.86
N GLY A 228 -0.70 14.40 19.83
CA GLY A 228 0.30 13.51 20.40
C GLY A 228 0.60 12.25 19.58
N ALA A 229 0.07 12.11 18.37
CA ALA A 229 0.39 11.01 17.48
C ALA A 229 1.89 10.95 17.13
N LYS A 230 2.51 12.09 16.87
CA LYS A 230 3.95 12.14 16.55
C LYS A 230 4.85 11.56 17.64
N ASP A 231 4.40 11.48 18.88
CA ASP A 231 5.21 10.93 19.98
C ASP A 231 5.45 9.43 19.86
N CYS A 232 4.54 8.70 19.21
CA CYS A 232 4.54 7.24 19.16
C CYS A 232 4.13 6.65 17.80
N CYS A 233 3.75 7.49 16.82
CA CYS A 233 3.27 7.03 15.53
C CYS A 233 4.13 7.54 14.37
N ILE A 234 4.15 6.77 13.30
CA ILE A 234 4.78 7.07 12.02
C ILE A 234 3.71 6.97 10.94
N GLU A 235 3.70 7.88 9.98
CA GLU A 235 2.88 7.73 8.79
C GLU A 235 3.71 7.71 7.52
N PHE A 236 3.38 6.76 6.63
CA PHE A 236 3.89 6.75 5.27
C PHE A 236 2.86 7.35 4.32
N ASN A 237 3.35 8.12 3.35
CA ASN A 237 2.59 8.53 2.19
C ASN A 237 3.35 8.10 0.93
N SER A 238 2.63 7.83 -0.16
CA SER A 238 3.25 7.37 -1.40
C SER A 238 2.60 8.01 -2.61
N MET A 239 3.42 8.52 -3.51
CA MET A 239 2.97 9.02 -4.81
C MET A 239 2.65 7.91 -5.80
N SER A 240 2.99 6.66 -5.48
CA SER A 240 2.76 5.50 -6.38
C SER A 240 1.31 5.34 -6.78
N LYS A 241 0.37 5.70 -5.89
CA LYS A 241 -1.07 5.52 -6.11
C LYS A 241 -1.76 6.85 -6.38
N SER A 242 -1.65 7.79 -5.45
CA SER A 242 -2.34 9.08 -5.51
C SER A 242 -1.91 9.98 -6.67
N HIS A 243 -0.69 9.83 -7.18
CA HIS A 243 -0.12 10.66 -8.25
C HIS A 243 0.22 9.87 -9.53
N ASN A 244 -0.21 8.60 -9.64
CA ASN A 244 0.12 7.72 -10.77
C ASN A 244 1.64 7.62 -11.05
N MET A 245 2.44 7.52 -10.00
CA MET A 245 3.90 7.50 -10.08
C MET A 245 4.53 6.20 -9.52
N PRO A 246 3.98 4.99 -9.81
CA PRO A 246 4.51 3.77 -9.20
C PRO A 246 5.94 3.47 -9.62
N GLY A 247 6.31 3.74 -10.86
CA GLY A 247 7.67 3.55 -11.40
C GLY A 247 8.69 4.60 -10.95
N TRP A 248 8.23 5.76 -10.46
CA TRP A 248 9.10 6.86 -10.05
C TRP A 248 9.74 6.66 -8.68
N ARG A 249 9.17 5.76 -7.87
CA ARG A 249 9.68 5.39 -6.55
C ARG A 249 9.80 6.57 -5.59
N VAL A 250 8.71 7.29 -5.38
CA VAL A 250 8.63 8.41 -4.43
C VAL A 250 7.60 8.12 -3.35
N GLY A 251 8.02 8.26 -2.11
CA GLY A 251 7.20 8.21 -0.91
C GLY A 251 7.83 9.05 0.19
N MET A 252 7.19 9.12 1.32
CA MET A 252 7.70 9.80 2.50
C MET A 252 7.34 9.05 3.78
N CYS A 253 8.16 9.25 4.78
CA CYS A 253 7.93 8.92 6.18
C CYS A 253 7.80 10.24 6.96
N ALA A 254 6.75 10.38 7.75
CA ALA A 254 6.49 11.55 8.58
C ALA A 254 6.29 11.12 10.04
N THR A 255 6.98 11.76 10.96
CA THR A 255 6.90 11.57 12.42
C THR A 255 7.72 12.63 13.15
N ASN A 256 8.01 12.42 14.44
CA ASN A 256 8.88 13.33 15.19
C ASN A 256 10.36 13.27 14.75
N ALA A 257 11.10 14.31 15.10
CA ALA A 257 12.51 14.49 14.72
C ALA A 257 13.42 13.35 15.21
N GLN A 258 13.15 12.79 16.40
CA GLN A 258 13.96 11.72 16.96
C GLN A 258 13.81 10.42 16.15
N PHE A 259 12.57 10.05 15.83
CA PHE A 259 12.31 8.84 15.01
C PHE A 259 12.89 8.99 13.59
N ILE A 260 12.72 10.17 12.98
CA ILE A 260 13.36 10.48 11.70
C ILE A 260 14.88 10.32 11.77
N SER A 261 15.52 10.78 12.85
CA SER A 261 16.98 10.65 12.99
C SER A 261 17.43 9.19 13.05
N TRP A 262 16.68 8.31 13.70
CA TRP A 262 16.97 6.87 13.76
C TRP A 262 16.76 6.19 12.41
N ILE A 263 15.66 6.50 11.72
CA ILE A 263 15.35 5.98 10.39
C ILE A 263 16.40 6.44 9.37
N LEU A 264 16.80 7.72 9.41
CA LEU A 264 17.84 8.27 8.54
C LEU A 264 19.19 7.61 8.78
N LYS A 265 19.53 7.29 10.04
CA LYS A 265 20.76 6.57 10.38
C LYS A 265 20.82 5.19 9.70
N ILE A 266 19.71 4.46 9.66
CA ILE A 266 19.60 3.20 8.91
C ILE A 266 19.71 3.46 7.41
N LYS A 267 18.85 4.35 6.88
CA LYS A 267 18.75 4.63 5.45
C LYS A 267 20.08 5.08 4.84
N SER A 268 20.84 5.95 5.51
CA SER A 268 22.11 6.47 5.02
C SER A 268 23.23 5.41 4.91
N ASN A 269 23.05 4.24 5.53
CA ASN A 269 23.94 3.10 5.38
C ASN A 269 23.50 2.09 4.30
N ILE A 270 22.32 2.30 3.70
CA ILE A 270 21.73 1.40 2.70
C ILE A 270 21.72 2.03 1.32
N ASP A 271 21.35 3.32 1.22
CA ASP A 271 21.23 4.02 -0.05
C ASP A 271 21.67 5.48 0.03
N SER A 272 21.62 6.16 -1.11
CA SER A 272 21.82 7.60 -1.28
C SER A 272 20.53 8.26 -1.71
N GLY A 273 20.49 9.60 -1.75
CA GLY A 273 19.37 10.36 -2.27
C GLY A 273 19.08 10.03 -3.74
N THR A 274 17.79 10.01 -4.09
CA THR A 274 17.33 9.75 -5.47
C THR A 274 17.73 10.90 -6.41
N PHE A 275 17.70 10.62 -7.71
CA PHE A 275 18.01 11.61 -8.76
C PHE A 275 17.23 12.93 -8.54
N ARG A 276 17.93 14.07 -8.64
CA ARG A 276 17.35 15.41 -8.40
C ARG A 276 16.12 15.69 -9.25
N GLY A 277 16.11 15.22 -10.50
CA GLY A 277 14.98 15.39 -11.41
C GLY A 277 13.70 14.79 -10.89
N ILE A 278 13.77 13.57 -10.34
CA ILE A 278 12.62 12.90 -9.70
C ILE A 278 12.15 13.69 -8.48
N GLN A 279 13.07 14.17 -7.64
CA GLN A 279 12.74 14.90 -6.41
C GLN A 279 12.02 16.22 -6.72
N LEU A 280 12.50 17.01 -7.68
CA LEU A 280 11.89 18.29 -8.04
C LEU A 280 10.56 18.11 -8.79
N ALA A 281 10.45 17.08 -9.64
CA ALA A 281 9.19 16.72 -10.28
C ALA A 281 8.14 16.25 -9.26
N ALA A 282 8.55 15.50 -8.25
CA ALA A 282 7.67 15.10 -7.15
C ALA A 282 7.21 16.32 -6.31
N ALA A 283 8.12 17.27 -6.05
CA ALA A 283 7.76 18.51 -5.38
C ALA A 283 6.72 19.31 -6.18
N GLU A 284 6.86 19.34 -7.52
CA GLU A 284 5.88 19.96 -8.41
C GLU A 284 4.52 19.26 -8.34
N ALA A 285 4.51 17.91 -8.37
CA ALA A 285 3.30 17.11 -8.25
C ALA A 285 2.55 17.36 -6.94
N TYR A 286 3.24 17.49 -5.81
CA TYR A 286 2.62 17.82 -4.52
C TYR A 286 1.99 19.22 -4.51
N ARG A 287 2.55 20.20 -5.24
CA ARG A 287 2.06 21.59 -5.27
C ARG A 287 0.84 21.80 -6.15
N ASN A 288 0.77 21.10 -7.29
CA ASN A 288 -0.14 21.43 -8.40
C ASN A 288 -1.13 20.34 -8.76
N SER A 289 -1.56 19.50 -7.80
CA SER A 289 -2.28 18.27 -8.12
C SER A 289 -3.79 18.28 -7.85
N GLU A 290 -4.41 19.38 -7.41
CA GLU A 290 -5.81 19.36 -6.95
C GLU A 290 -6.81 19.00 -8.06
N GLN A 291 -6.80 19.71 -9.18
CA GLN A 291 -7.69 19.40 -10.30
C GLN A 291 -7.40 18.01 -10.85
N TRP A 292 -6.12 17.69 -11.00
CA TRP A 292 -5.69 16.38 -11.47
C TRP A 292 -6.12 15.24 -10.51
N HIS A 293 -6.07 15.44 -9.20
CA HIS A 293 -6.59 14.48 -8.22
C HIS A 293 -8.07 14.23 -8.41
N ARG A 294 -8.88 15.27 -8.64
CA ARG A 294 -10.31 15.12 -8.90
C ARG A 294 -10.54 14.26 -10.15
N GLU A 295 -9.92 14.62 -11.28
CA GLU A 295 -10.09 13.93 -12.55
C GLU A 295 -9.57 12.49 -12.52
N ALA A 296 -8.36 12.27 -11.98
CA ALA A 296 -7.72 10.96 -11.93
C ALA A 296 -8.29 10.09 -10.79
N ASN A 297 -8.25 10.58 -9.55
CA ASN A 297 -8.48 9.73 -8.39
C ASN A 297 -9.97 9.58 -8.00
N ILE A 298 -10.82 10.53 -8.40
CA ILE A 298 -12.26 10.44 -8.12
C ILE A 298 -13.03 10.06 -9.38
N GLU A 299 -13.03 10.90 -10.40
CA GLU A 299 -13.92 10.71 -11.54
C GLU A 299 -13.58 9.46 -12.36
N THR A 300 -12.30 9.26 -12.69
CA THR A 300 -11.88 8.10 -13.49
C THR A 300 -12.09 6.79 -12.73
N TYR A 301 -11.68 6.72 -11.47
CA TYR A 301 -11.90 5.51 -10.67
C TYR A 301 -13.38 5.26 -10.36
N SER A 302 -14.23 6.31 -10.23
CA SER A 302 -15.67 6.16 -10.07
C SER A 302 -16.33 5.50 -11.29
N ARG A 303 -15.93 5.87 -12.50
CA ARG A 303 -16.43 5.21 -13.72
C ARG A 303 -16.03 3.74 -13.77
N ARG A 304 -14.76 3.44 -13.50
CA ARG A 304 -14.22 2.08 -13.49
C ARG A 304 -14.90 1.21 -12.44
N ARG A 305 -15.16 1.78 -11.27
CA ARG A 305 -15.80 1.09 -10.16
C ARG A 305 -17.18 0.57 -10.52
N LYS A 306 -17.99 1.32 -11.29
CA LYS A 306 -19.32 0.88 -11.73
C LYS A 306 -19.31 -0.44 -12.50
N TYR A 307 -18.27 -0.68 -13.32
CA TYR A 307 -18.11 -1.97 -14.02
C TYR A 307 -17.64 -3.07 -13.07
N ALA A 308 -16.74 -2.76 -12.15
CA ALA A 308 -16.27 -3.72 -11.17
C ALA A 308 -17.38 -4.16 -10.20
N GLU A 309 -18.25 -3.25 -9.79
CA GLU A 309 -19.45 -3.54 -9.00
C GLU A 309 -20.39 -4.50 -9.75
N GLN A 310 -20.66 -4.26 -11.03
CA GLN A 310 -21.43 -5.20 -11.85
C GLN A 310 -20.76 -6.58 -11.97
N ILE A 311 -19.43 -6.65 -12.02
CA ILE A 311 -18.72 -7.94 -11.98
C ILE A 311 -19.02 -8.65 -10.65
N MET A 312 -18.95 -7.96 -9.52
CA MET A 312 -19.30 -8.54 -8.21
C MET A 312 -20.73 -9.07 -8.19
N GLU A 313 -21.70 -8.29 -8.70
CA GLU A 313 -23.12 -8.66 -8.78
C GLU A 313 -23.33 -9.92 -9.62
N VAL A 314 -22.72 -10.00 -10.83
CA VAL A 314 -22.83 -11.18 -11.70
C VAL A 314 -22.24 -12.43 -11.05
N LEU A 315 -21.13 -12.29 -10.32
CA LEU A 315 -20.50 -13.39 -9.57
C LEU A 315 -21.28 -13.75 -8.29
N GLY A 316 -22.29 -12.97 -7.92
CA GLY A 316 -23.07 -13.14 -6.69
C GLY A 316 -22.33 -12.76 -5.43
N CYS A 317 -21.28 -11.93 -5.54
CA CYS A 317 -20.51 -11.44 -4.40
C CYS A 317 -21.20 -10.27 -3.72
N THR A 318 -21.09 -10.20 -2.40
CA THR A 318 -21.52 -9.03 -1.61
C THR A 318 -20.32 -8.13 -1.31
N TYR A 319 -20.53 -6.82 -1.24
CA TYR A 319 -19.50 -5.85 -0.95
C TYR A 319 -20.07 -4.61 -0.24
N ASP A 320 -19.23 -3.90 0.51
CA ASP A 320 -19.60 -2.60 1.09
C ASP A 320 -19.52 -1.52 -0.01
N PRO A 321 -20.60 -0.79 -0.32
CA PRO A 321 -20.59 0.27 -1.31
C PRO A 321 -19.75 1.49 -0.88
N ASN A 322 -19.41 1.63 0.40
CA ASN A 322 -18.64 2.75 0.94
C ASN A 322 -17.12 2.51 0.97
N GLN A 323 -16.64 1.39 0.42
CA GLN A 323 -15.18 1.17 0.30
C GLN A 323 -14.53 2.28 -0.51
N VAL A 324 -13.31 2.62 -0.13
CA VAL A 324 -12.44 3.60 -0.80
C VAL A 324 -11.16 2.93 -1.32
N GLY A 325 -10.34 3.68 -2.05
CA GLY A 325 -9.12 3.17 -2.65
C GLY A 325 -9.35 2.59 -4.06
N MET A 326 -8.33 1.95 -4.59
CA MET A 326 -8.30 1.49 -6.00
C MET A 326 -8.67 0.02 -6.19
N PHE A 327 -9.30 -0.58 -5.19
CA PHE A 327 -9.72 -1.98 -5.22
C PHE A 327 -11.17 -2.09 -4.79
N LEU A 328 -11.85 -3.09 -5.32
CA LEU A 328 -13.14 -3.53 -4.81
C LEU A 328 -12.95 -4.91 -4.15
N TRP A 329 -13.36 -5.02 -2.89
CA TRP A 329 -13.29 -6.20 -2.06
C TRP A 329 -14.68 -6.76 -1.85
N GLY A 330 -14.91 -8.02 -2.22
CA GLY A 330 -16.24 -8.63 -2.13
C GLY A 330 -16.18 -10.06 -1.61
N LYS A 331 -17.20 -10.43 -0.82
CA LYS A 331 -17.37 -11.75 -0.25
C LYS A 331 -18.08 -12.66 -1.25
N ILE A 332 -17.51 -13.84 -1.48
CA ILE A 332 -18.06 -14.82 -2.40
C ILE A 332 -19.31 -15.50 -1.84
N PRO A 333 -20.28 -15.93 -2.70
CA PRO A 333 -21.46 -16.65 -2.25
C PRO A 333 -21.11 -18.06 -1.72
N GLU A 334 -21.99 -18.59 -0.85
CA GLU A 334 -21.79 -19.88 -0.16
C GLU A 334 -21.73 -21.09 -1.12
N LYS A 335 -22.23 -20.98 -2.36
CA LYS A 335 -22.18 -22.05 -3.35
C LYS A 335 -20.77 -22.43 -3.79
N TYR A 336 -19.77 -21.58 -3.58
CA TYR A 336 -18.37 -21.91 -3.83
C TYR A 336 -17.72 -22.43 -2.54
N ALA A 337 -17.01 -23.55 -2.63
CA ALA A 337 -16.34 -24.17 -1.48
C ALA A 337 -15.28 -23.23 -0.89
N ASP A 338 -14.49 -22.59 -1.76
CA ASP A 338 -13.50 -21.59 -1.41
C ASP A 338 -13.35 -20.53 -2.51
N VAL A 339 -12.51 -19.52 -2.23
CA VAL A 339 -12.31 -18.41 -3.18
C VAL A 339 -11.47 -18.84 -4.39
N GLU A 340 -10.65 -19.87 -4.27
CA GLU A 340 -9.81 -20.35 -5.36
C GLU A 340 -10.67 -20.99 -6.45
N ASP A 341 -11.72 -21.77 -6.08
CA ASP A 341 -12.70 -22.33 -7.02
C ASP A 341 -13.31 -21.24 -7.91
N LEU A 342 -13.72 -20.11 -7.33
CA LEU A 342 -14.28 -19.01 -8.09
C LEU A 342 -13.23 -18.33 -8.98
N THR A 343 -12.06 -18.01 -8.43
CA THR A 343 -11.05 -17.23 -9.17
C THR A 343 -10.41 -18.03 -10.29
N GLU A 344 -10.19 -19.33 -10.10
CA GLU A 344 -9.71 -20.23 -11.18
C GLU A 344 -10.77 -20.38 -12.28
N ARG A 345 -12.03 -20.51 -11.91
CA ARG A 345 -13.11 -20.56 -12.88
C ARG A 345 -13.20 -19.27 -13.71
N VAL A 346 -13.11 -18.10 -13.06
CA VAL A 346 -13.08 -16.80 -13.74
C VAL A 346 -11.86 -16.69 -14.68
N LEU A 347 -10.70 -17.17 -14.24
CA LEU A 347 -9.48 -17.14 -15.06
C LEU A 347 -9.62 -18.01 -16.32
N HIS A 348 -10.07 -19.24 -16.18
CA HIS A 348 -10.04 -20.20 -17.28
C HIS A 348 -11.27 -20.13 -18.20
N GLU A 349 -12.47 -19.87 -17.66
CA GLU A 349 -13.69 -19.80 -18.45
C GLU A 349 -13.94 -18.39 -19.02
N ALA A 350 -13.85 -17.34 -18.17
CA ALA A 350 -14.05 -15.95 -18.60
C ALA A 350 -12.78 -15.28 -19.14
N ARG A 351 -11.61 -15.88 -18.96
CA ARG A 351 -10.30 -15.31 -19.31
C ARG A 351 -10.06 -13.96 -18.64
N VAL A 352 -10.43 -13.89 -17.37
CA VAL A 352 -10.23 -12.71 -16.52
C VAL A 352 -9.50 -13.11 -15.25
N PHE A 353 -8.39 -12.47 -14.96
CA PHE A 353 -7.63 -12.72 -13.73
C PHE A 353 -8.04 -11.74 -12.66
N ILE A 354 -8.66 -12.23 -11.58
CA ILE A 354 -9.00 -11.52 -10.35
C ILE A 354 -8.24 -12.12 -9.17
N THR A 355 -8.10 -11.37 -8.09
CA THR A 355 -7.25 -11.77 -6.97
C THR A 355 -8.05 -12.53 -5.90
N PRO A 356 -7.65 -13.77 -5.52
CA PRO A 356 -8.21 -14.42 -4.35
C PRO A 356 -7.73 -13.76 -3.06
N GLY A 357 -8.63 -13.61 -2.09
CA GLY A 357 -8.37 -12.83 -0.89
C GLY A 357 -7.44 -13.51 0.12
N PHE A 358 -7.28 -14.84 0.07
CA PHE A 358 -6.39 -15.57 1.00
C PHE A 358 -4.93 -15.12 0.92
N ILE A 359 -4.51 -14.52 -0.19
CA ILE A 359 -3.14 -14.01 -0.33
C ILE A 359 -2.82 -12.84 0.62
N PHE A 360 -3.86 -12.22 1.18
CA PHE A 360 -3.73 -11.13 2.15
C PHE A 360 -3.85 -11.61 3.61
N GLY A 361 -4.15 -12.89 3.82
CA GLY A 361 -4.30 -13.49 5.14
C GLY A 361 -5.53 -14.38 5.24
N SER A 362 -5.62 -15.13 6.35
CA SER A 362 -6.68 -16.13 6.56
C SER A 362 -8.09 -15.53 6.56
N ASN A 363 -8.27 -14.29 7.01
CA ASN A 363 -9.58 -13.62 7.00
C ASN A 363 -10.02 -13.20 5.58
N GLY A 364 -9.16 -13.38 4.58
CA GLY A 364 -9.48 -13.18 3.17
C GLY A 364 -10.00 -14.41 2.43
N GLN A 365 -10.11 -15.58 3.07
CA GLN A 365 -10.44 -16.86 2.41
C GLN A 365 -11.80 -16.89 1.70
N ARG A 366 -12.73 -16.02 2.12
CA ARG A 366 -14.07 -15.91 1.50
C ARG A 366 -14.24 -14.67 0.64
N TYR A 367 -13.13 -14.03 0.22
CA TYR A 367 -13.20 -12.75 -0.49
C TYR A 367 -12.40 -12.78 -1.78
N ILE A 368 -12.82 -11.96 -2.74
CA ILE A 368 -12.07 -11.61 -3.94
C ILE A 368 -11.72 -10.12 -3.92
N ARG A 369 -10.65 -9.76 -4.62
CA ARG A 369 -10.28 -8.36 -4.85
C ARG A 369 -10.20 -8.06 -6.34
N ILE A 370 -10.94 -7.05 -6.81
CA ILE A 370 -10.86 -6.52 -8.17
C ILE A 370 -10.09 -5.21 -8.13
N SER A 371 -9.08 -5.09 -8.99
CA SER A 371 -8.33 -3.85 -9.19
C SER A 371 -9.03 -2.93 -10.20
N LEU A 372 -9.09 -1.65 -9.88
CA LEU A 372 -9.61 -0.59 -10.75
C LEU A 372 -8.51 0.04 -11.63
N CYS A 373 -7.31 -0.55 -11.65
CA CYS A 373 -6.14 0.02 -12.33
C CYS A 373 -6.07 -0.30 -13.83
N ALA A 374 -7.02 -0.98 -14.40
CA ALA A 374 -7.12 -1.20 -15.85
C ALA A 374 -7.95 -0.09 -16.52
N LYS A 375 -7.72 0.12 -17.82
CA LYS A 375 -8.55 1.04 -18.62
C LYS A 375 -10.02 0.64 -18.56
N GLU A 376 -10.90 1.65 -18.61
CA GLU A 376 -12.36 1.47 -18.51
C GLU A 376 -12.88 0.42 -19.50
N GLU A 377 -12.41 0.46 -20.76
CA GLU A 377 -12.81 -0.48 -21.81
C GLU A 377 -12.38 -1.92 -21.51
N LYS A 378 -11.26 -2.10 -20.80
CA LYS A 378 -10.79 -3.43 -20.39
C LYS A 378 -11.61 -4.00 -19.24
N ILE A 379 -12.03 -3.17 -18.30
CA ILE A 379 -12.91 -3.60 -17.19
C ILE A 379 -14.29 -3.95 -17.75
N GLN A 380 -14.83 -3.14 -18.69
CA GLN A 380 -16.08 -3.44 -19.39
C GLN A 380 -15.98 -4.75 -20.18
N GLN A 381 -14.91 -4.95 -20.94
CA GLN A 381 -14.68 -6.19 -21.68
C GLN A 381 -14.63 -7.42 -20.74
N ALA A 382 -14.01 -7.28 -19.56
CA ALA A 382 -14.00 -8.33 -18.55
C ALA A 382 -15.42 -8.63 -18.05
N LEU A 383 -16.22 -7.59 -17.77
CA LEU A 383 -17.62 -7.72 -17.38
C LEU A 383 -18.42 -8.46 -18.45
N ASP A 384 -18.27 -8.12 -19.73
CA ASP A 384 -18.99 -8.77 -20.84
C ASP A 384 -18.63 -10.25 -20.94
N ARG A 385 -17.36 -10.61 -20.78
CA ARG A 385 -16.93 -12.01 -20.75
C ARG A 385 -17.52 -12.78 -19.56
N ILE A 386 -17.58 -12.17 -18.40
CA ILE A 386 -18.15 -12.79 -17.21
C ILE A 386 -19.69 -12.94 -17.37
N LYS A 387 -20.39 -11.93 -17.88
CA LYS A 387 -21.83 -12.01 -18.16
C LYS A 387 -22.23 -13.08 -19.17
N ALA A 388 -21.33 -13.46 -20.06
CA ALA A 388 -21.60 -14.48 -21.07
C ALA A 388 -21.64 -15.92 -20.51
N LEU A 389 -21.31 -16.09 -19.23
CA LEU A 389 -21.25 -17.40 -18.56
C LEU A 389 -22.31 -17.50 -17.46
N ALA A 390 -22.71 -18.73 -17.13
CA ALA A 390 -23.59 -18.99 -15.97
C ALA A 390 -22.74 -19.22 -14.71
N TRP A 391 -22.99 -18.45 -13.69
CA TRP A 391 -22.25 -18.47 -12.41
C TRP A 391 -23.04 -19.10 -11.28
#